data_272a09c8c727d68210fd7aa1876ba627
#
_entry.id   272a09c8c727d68210fd7aa1876ba627
#
_cell.length_a   1.000
_cell.length_b   1.000
_cell.length_c   1.000
_cell.angle_alpha   90.00
_cell.angle_beta   90.00
_cell.angle_gamma   90.00
#
_symmetry.space_group_name_H-M   'P 1'
#
loop_
_entity.id
_entity.type
_entity.pdbx_description
1 polymer ?
#
loop_
_entity_poly.entity_id
_entity_poly.type
_entity_poly.pdbx_seq_one_letter_code
_entity_poly.pdbx_strand_id
1 'polypeptide(L)'
;ISGVYEDDVLYGIEDSVTSKGCGVNNGKSITIISVYDITDRSNPKLIKQNTQQGAFDSSKLSGNYVYTISEANVNITDKKDSCVPEINEKPMDYSKIYLPNKIDDCSYTVITVMDINNPDKFYDQTAIAGNVQNVYVSENNIYLIDDEYEEIDISDTKKGKNILKKINIGKLQESQKNLSAKEIKKVKKAYGGEYDWSKVTETRKIGYFKSQIKTNIVKYSYKDGKLNFVNENSVEGYVDSNLSFDEKTGCLRFVSSNSTSSYAGERTVLKDGKGKIITENIVNTNDYEKYY
;
A
#
# COMPACT_ATOMS: atom_id res chain seq x y z
N ILE A 1 23.10 -11.35 5.58
CA ILE A 1 22.61 -11.46 6.98
C ILE A 1 22.89 -10.15 7.64
N SER A 2 21.85 -9.42 7.99
CA SER A 2 21.94 -8.26 8.87
C SER A 2 21.62 -8.71 10.29
N GLY A 3 22.41 -8.33 11.26
CA GLY A 3 22.23 -8.76 12.65
C GLY A 3 22.47 -7.63 13.63
N VAL A 4 21.76 -7.67 14.74
CA VAL A 4 21.97 -6.79 15.90
C VAL A 4 22.53 -7.63 17.04
N TYR A 5 23.55 -7.13 17.71
CA TYR A 5 24.18 -7.78 18.85
C TYR A 5 23.83 -7.04 20.13
N GLU A 6 23.33 -7.74 21.12
CA GLU A 6 23.15 -7.23 22.47
C GLU A 6 23.48 -8.32 23.46
N ASP A 7 24.38 -8.04 24.37
CA ASP A 7 25.01 -9.02 25.26
C ASP A 7 25.50 -10.25 24.49
N ASP A 8 25.10 -11.44 24.81
CA ASP A 8 25.50 -12.67 24.13
C ASP A 8 24.44 -13.23 23.18
N VAL A 9 23.58 -12.37 22.65
CA VAL A 9 22.49 -12.76 21.71
C VAL A 9 22.65 -12.07 20.36
N LEU A 10 22.63 -12.85 19.28
CA LEU A 10 22.63 -12.38 17.90
C LEU A 10 21.22 -12.48 17.31
N TYR A 11 20.72 -11.39 16.77
CA TYR A 11 19.49 -11.35 16.00
C TYR A 11 19.81 -11.32 14.51
N GLY A 12 19.34 -12.32 13.77
CA GLY A 12 19.44 -12.38 12.32
C GLY A 12 18.06 -12.28 11.67
N ILE A 13 17.97 -11.53 10.60
CA ILE A 13 16.77 -11.41 9.77
C ILE A 13 17.14 -11.89 8.37
N GLU A 14 16.40 -12.83 7.85
CA GLU A 14 16.61 -13.43 6.53
C GLU A 14 15.31 -13.36 5.71
N ASP A 15 15.47 -13.03 4.44
CA ASP A 15 14.38 -13.15 3.46
C ASP A 15 14.43 -14.53 2.81
N SER A 16 13.33 -15.24 2.82
CA SER A 16 13.17 -16.46 2.04
C SER A 16 11.97 -16.36 1.10
N VAL A 17 12.19 -16.66 -0.17
CA VAL A 17 11.12 -16.73 -1.17
C VAL A 17 10.69 -18.19 -1.31
N THR A 18 9.48 -18.50 -0.91
CA THR A 18 8.90 -19.83 -1.14
C THR A 18 7.96 -19.79 -2.35
N SER A 19 8.38 -20.41 -3.46
CA SER A 19 7.51 -20.61 -4.61
C SER A 19 6.70 -21.89 -4.43
N LYS A 20 5.46 -21.80 -3.96
CA LYS A 20 4.46 -22.86 -4.17
C LYS A 20 3.46 -22.36 -5.19
N GLY A 21 3.62 -22.86 -6.42
CA GLY A 21 2.89 -22.41 -7.57
C GLY A 21 1.38 -22.60 -7.48
N CYS A 22 0.72 -21.61 -7.92
CA CYS A 22 -0.51 -21.68 -8.70
C CYS A 22 -0.42 -20.52 -9.69
N GLY A 23 -0.04 -20.83 -10.89
CA GLY A 23 -0.17 -20.20 -12.19
C GLY A 23 -0.39 -18.70 -12.35
N VAL A 24 0.14 -17.84 -11.51
CA VAL A 24 0.40 -16.40 -11.71
C VAL A 24 1.41 -16.03 -10.63
N ASN A 25 2.56 -15.52 -10.97
CA ASN A 25 3.68 -15.07 -10.13
C ASN A 25 3.41 -14.91 -8.60
N ASN A 26 3.19 -15.99 -7.88
CA ASN A 26 2.76 -15.97 -6.49
C ASN A 26 3.84 -16.56 -5.58
N GLY A 27 5.05 -16.03 -5.68
CA GLY A 27 6.05 -16.23 -4.64
C GLY A 27 5.56 -15.55 -3.36
N LYS A 28 5.38 -16.32 -2.29
CA LYS A 28 5.13 -15.79 -0.96
C LYS A 28 6.49 -15.47 -0.34
N SER A 29 6.81 -14.19 -0.19
CA SER A 29 7.99 -13.78 0.58
C SER A 29 7.72 -13.98 2.07
N ILE A 30 8.73 -14.40 2.81
CA ILE A 30 8.67 -14.58 4.25
C ILE A 30 9.96 -14.02 4.87
N THR A 31 9.80 -13.14 5.84
CA THR A 31 10.88 -12.64 6.68
C THR A 31 11.04 -13.59 7.88
N ILE A 32 12.24 -14.12 8.09
CA ILE A 32 12.58 -15.01 9.20
C ILE A 32 13.41 -14.23 10.21
N ILE A 33 12.93 -14.18 11.46
CA ILE A 33 13.62 -13.56 12.58
C ILE A 33 14.21 -14.67 13.45
N SER A 34 15.53 -14.80 13.44
CA SER A 34 16.27 -15.85 14.14
C SER A 34 17.00 -15.27 15.34
N VAL A 35 16.87 -15.91 16.49
CA VAL A 35 17.54 -15.56 17.74
C VAL A 35 18.57 -16.63 18.07
N TYR A 36 19.82 -16.24 18.28
CA TYR A 36 20.94 -17.12 18.59
C TYR A 36 21.57 -16.76 19.92
N ASP A 37 21.88 -17.79 20.72
CA ASP A 37 22.85 -17.70 21.82
C ASP A 37 24.26 -17.65 21.24
N ILE A 38 25.00 -16.59 21.53
CA ILE A 38 26.37 -16.35 21.07
C ILE A 38 27.36 -16.28 22.22
N THR A 39 27.02 -16.82 23.39
CA THR A 39 27.95 -16.96 24.54
C THR A 39 29.24 -17.64 24.09
N ASP A 40 29.13 -18.71 23.30
CA ASP A 40 30.26 -19.26 22.54
C ASP A 40 30.17 -18.74 21.07
N ARG A 41 30.90 -17.67 20.78
CA ARG A 41 30.93 -17.05 19.44
C ARG A 41 31.46 -17.94 18.33
N SER A 42 32.23 -19.03 18.68
CA SER A 42 32.68 -20.01 17.70
C SER A 42 31.61 -21.02 17.33
N ASN A 43 30.55 -21.13 18.14
CA ASN A 43 29.46 -22.10 17.96
C ASN A 43 28.11 -21.50 18.37
N PRO A 44 27.57 -20.53 17.59
CA PRO A 44 26.26 -19.93 17.85
C PRO A 44 25.15 -20.99 17.87
N LYS A 45 24.27 -20.95 18.86
CA LYS A 45 23.15 -21.88 19.00
C LYS A 45 21.84 -21.17 18.71
N LEU A 46 21.09 -21.70 17.75
CA LEU A 46 19.77 -21.20 17.46
C LEU A 46 18.83 -21.43 18.65
N ILE A 47 18.27 -20.36 19.20
CA ILE A 47 17.27 -20.40 20.29
C ILE A 47 15.87 -20.51 19.69
N LYS A 48 15.55 -19.61 18.74
CA LYS A 48 14.20 -19.49 18.18
C LYS A 48 14.21 -18.92 16.78
N GLN A 49 13.23 -19.33 15.98
CA GLN A 49 12.85 -18.65 14.74
C GLN A 49 11.36 -18.27 14.79
N ASN A 50 11.06 -17.06 14.41
CA ASN A 50 9.71 -16.58 14.14
C ASN A 50 9.63 -16.11 12.70
N THR A 51 8.44 -16.15 12.10
CA THR A 51 8.22 -15.75 10.72
C THR A 51 7.12 -14.73 10.61
N GLN A 52 7.28 -13.77 9.70
CA GLN A 52 6.23 -12.89 9.23
C GLN A 52 6.19 -12.89 7.72
N GLN A 53 5.00 -12.83 7.14
CA GLN A 53 4.85 -12.73 5.70
C GLN A 53 5.39 -11.40 5.21
N GLY A 54 6.02 -11.42 4.04
CA GLY A 54 6.54 -10.26 3.33
C GLY A 54 8.05 -10.29 3.19
N ALA A 55 8.55 -9.52 2.22
CA ALA A 55 9.95 -9.21 2.05
C ALA A 55 10.40 -8.25 3.16
N PHE A 56 11.57 -8.49 3.72
CA PHE A 56 12.15 -7.62 4.75
C PHE A 56 12.39 -6.21 4.19
N ASP A 57 11.90 -5.20 4.90
CA ASP A 57 12.19 -3.79 4.62
C ASP A 57 13.21 -3.25 5.61
N SER A 58 12.87 -3.21 6.89
CA SER A 58 13.73 -2.63 7.92
C SER A 58 13.49 -3.23 9.31
N SER A 59 14.42 -2.96 10.22
CA SER A 59 14.27 -3.32 11.62
C SER A 59 14.88 -2.27 12.54
N LYS A 60 14.35 -2.20 13.77
CA LYS A 60 14.82 -1.30 14.82
C LYS A 60 14.87 -2.04 16.16
N LEU A 61 16.00 -1.96 16.83
CA LEU A 61 16.10 -2.32 18.24
C LEU A 61 15.82 -1.09 19.12
N SER A 62 14.94 -1.23 20.10
CA SER A 62 14.68 -0.21 21.12
C SER A 62 14.46 -0.90 22.48
N GLY A 63 15.39 -0.69 23.41
CA GLY A 63 15.44 -1.46 24.65
C GLY A 63 15.56 -2.94 24.34
N ASN A 64 14.71 -3.76 24.94
CA ASN A 64 14.69 -5.21 24.72
C ASN A 64 13.75 -5.66 23.59
N TYR A 65 13.31 -4.74 22.72
CA TYR A 65 12.32 -5.04 21.68
C TYR A 65 12.88 -4.81 20.29
N VAL A 66 12.77 -5.83 19.44
CA VAL A 66 13.07 -5.76 18.02
C VAL A 66 11.77 -5.53 17.25
N TYR A 67 11.70 -4.43 16.55
CA TYR A 67 10.61 -4.09 15.62
C TYR A 67 11.07 -4.48 14.22
N THR A 68 10.32 -5.36 13.57
CA THR A 68 10.64 -5.83 12.22
C THR A 68 9.52 -5.43 11.27
N ILE A 69 9.87 -4.84 10.14
CA ILE A 69 8.94 -4.35 9.12
C ILE A 69 9.17 -5.14 7.84
N SER A 70 8.08 -5.59 7.21
CA SER A 70 8.10 -6.30 5.93
C SER A 70 6.94 -5.88 5.04
N GLU A 71 7.11 -6.03 3.73
CA GLU A 71 6.08 -5.78 2.72
C GLU A 71 5.52 -7.11 2.21
N ALA A 72 4.25 -7.35 2.48
CA ALA A 72 3.56 -8.59 2.16
C ALA A 72 2.53 -8.40 1.06
N ASN A 73 2.62 -9.21 0.00
CA ASN A 73 1.55 -9.36 -0.97
C ASN A 73 0.66 -10.53 -0.57
N VAL A 74 -0.66 -10.35 -0.60
CA VAL A 74 -1.62 -11.41 -0.32
C VAL A 74 -2.42 -11.75 -1.57
N ASN A 75 -2.74 -13.03 -1.71
CA ASN A 75 -3.59 -13.51 -2.80
C ASN A 75 -5.01 -13.68 -2.30
N ILE A 76 -5.91 -12.86 -2.80
CA ILE A 76 -7.33 -13.01 -2.51
C ILE A 76 -7.84 -14.27 -3.24
N THR A 77 -8.21 -15.27 -2.47
CA THR A 77 -8.84 -16.50 -2.96
C THR A 77 -10.19 -16.69 -2.27
N ASP A 78 -10.96 -17.70 -2.70
CA ASP A 78 -12.22 -18.06 -2.02
C ASP A 78 -12.04 -18.68 -0.63
N LYS A 79 -10.79 -18.88 -0.20
CA LYS A 79 -10.50 -19.38 1.15
C LYS A 79 -10.63 -18.25 2.16
N LYS A 80 -11.30 -18.53 3.26
CA LYS A 80 -11.32 -17.64 4.42
C LYS A 80 -9.89 -17.32 4.84
N ASP A 81 -9.66 -16.08 5.25
CA ASP A 81 -8.38 -15.57 5.74
C ASP A 81 -7.24 -15.51 4.70
N SER A 82 -7.52 -15.77 3.40
CA SER A 82 -6.52 -15.62 2.36
C SER A 82 -6.11 -14.17 2.07
N CYS A 83 -6.92 -13.21 2.53
CA CYS A 83 -6.74 -11.78 2.29
C CYS A 83 -5.95 -11.07 3.42
N VAL A 84 -5.37 -11.80 4.38
CA VAL A 84 -4.59 -11.21 5.47
C VAL A 84 -3.19 -11.82 5.53
N PRO A 85 -2.18 -11.06 5.99
CA PRO A 85 -0.82 -11.60 6.14
C PRO A 85 -0.76 -12.66 7.23
N GLU A 86 0.26 -13.52 7.13
CA GLU A 86 0.49 -14.59 8.09
C GLU A 86 1.68 -14.27 9.00
N ILE A 87 1.52 -14.64 10.27
CA ILE A 87 2.54 -14.58 11.31
C ILE A 87 2.71 -15.98 11.91
N ASN A 88 3.93 -16.52 11.88
CA ASN A 88 4.21 -17.90 12.28
C ASN A 88 3.23 -18.89 11.61
N GLU A 89 3.06 -18.75 10.29
CA GLU A 89 2.18 -19.58 9.44
C GLU A 89 0.69 -19.52 9.80
N LYS A 90 0.26 -18.51 10.56
CA LYS A 90 -1.14 -18.31 10.94
C LYS A 90 -1.64 -16.95 10.44
N PRO A 91 -2.88 -16.87 9.94
CA PRO A 91 -3.48 -15.60 9.58
C PRO A 91 -3.45 -14.62 10.75
N MET A 92 -3.11 -13.36 10.46
CA MET A 92 -3.13 -12.29 11.45
C MET A 92 -4.57 -12.01 11.89
N ASP A 93 -4.74 -11.62 13.17
CA ASP A 93 -6.03 -11.15 13.69
C ASP A 93 -6.45 -9.85 12.96
N TYR A 94 -7.66 -9.83 12.42
CA TYR A 94 -8.24 -8.67 11.72
C TYR A 94 -8.26 -7.40 12.58
N SER A 95 -8.38 -7.53 13.90
CA SER A 95 -8.34 -6.39 14.83
C SER A 95 -6.98 -5.69 14.89
N LYS A 96 -5.95 -6.32 14.35
CA LYS A 96 -4.58 -5.80 14.26
C LYS A 96 -4.26 -5.16 12.91
N ILE A 97 -5.24 -5.13 11.99
CA ILE A 97 -5.07 -4.59 10.65
C ILE A 97 -5.69 -3.20 10.58
N TYR A 98 -4.87 -2.22 10.23
CA TYR A 98 -5.34 -0.88 9.93
C TYR A 98 -5.69 -0.77 8.44
N LEU A 99 -6.85 -0.22 8.15
CA LEU A 99 -7.32 0.05 6.80
C LEU A 99 -7.25 1.57 6.56
N PRO A 100 -6.31 2.06 5.74
CA PRO A 100 -6.24 3.46 5.36
C PRO A 100 -7.51 3.91 4.61
N ASN A 101 -7.68 5.23 4.48
CA ASN A 101 -8.82 5.80 3.75
C ASN A 101 -8.88 5.36 2.29
N LYS A 102 -7.73 5.03 1.69
CA LYS A 102 -7.62 4.50 0.33
C LYS A 102 -6.69 3.29 0.32
N ILE A 103 -7.11 2.25 -0.39
CA ILE A 103 -6.36 1.01 -0.59
C ILE A 103 -6.38 0.73 -2.07
N ASP A 104 -5.22 0.77 -2.72
CA ASP A 104 -5.09 0.62 -4.17
C ASP A 104 -4.71 -0.79 -4.61
N ASP A 105 -4.21 -1.62 -3.71
CA ASP A 105 -3.76 -2.98 -4.01
C ASP A 105 -4.03 -4.00 -2.88
N CYS A 106 -3.57 -5.24 -3.06
CA CYS A 106 -3.69 -6.33 -2.09
C CYS A 106 -2.35 -6.56 -1.36
N SER A 107 -1.65 -5.51 -1.00
CA SER A 107 -0.42 -5.54 -0.21
C SER A 107 -0.67 -5.12 1.24
N TYR A 108 0.31 -5.40 2.09
CA TYR A 108 0.34 -4.99 3.49
C TYR A 108 1.75 -4.65 3.90
N THR A 109 1.89 -3.59 4.68
CA THR A 109 3.08 -3.38 5.50
C THR A 109 2.85 -4.02 6.86
N VAL A 110 3.64 -5.04 7.19
CA VAL A 110 3.53 -5.83 8.42
C VAL A 110 4.60 -5.38 9.40
N ILE A 111 4.21 -5.08 10.64
CA ILE A 111 5.12 -4.73 11.72
C ILE A 111 4.94 -5.73 12.85
N THR A 112 6.02 -6.42 13.22
CA THR A 112 6.04 -7.30 14.40
C THR A 112 7.02 -6.79 15.43
N VAL A 113 6.76 -7.10 16.69
CA VAL A 113 7.61 -6.76 17.83
C VAL A 113 7.96 -8.02 18.57
N MET A 114 9.25 -8.27 18.76
CA MET A 114 9.77 -9.40 19.52
C MET A 114 10.51 -8.89 20.76
N ASP A 115 10.21 -9.47 21.93
CA ASP A 115 10.99 -9.27 23.14
C ASP A 115 12.20 -10.23 23.10
N ILE A 116 13.41 -9.69 23.11
CA ILE A 116 14.66 -10.48 23.07
C ILE A 116 14.82 -11.39 24.28
N ASN A 117 14.24 -11.04 25.43
CA ASN A 117 14.27 -11.87 26.64
C ASN A 117 13.22 -13.00 26.60
N ASN A 118 12.25 -12.93 25.70
CA ASN A 118 11.21 -13.95 25.52
C ASN A 118 10.86 -14.11 24.03
N PRO A 119 11.76 -14.71 23.23
CA PRO A 119 11.61 -14.79 21.79
C PRO A 119 10.61 -15.87 21.32
N ASP A 120 9.93 -16.56 22.21
CA ASP A 120 9.02 -17.67 21.86
C ASP A 120 7.85 -17.24 20.97
N LYS A 121 7.44 -15.99 21.06
CA LYS A 121 6.34 -15.40 20.28
C LYS A 121 6.54 -13.90 20.10
N PHE A 122 5.88 -13.33 19.11
CA PHE A 122 5.81 -11.89 19.00
C PHE A 122 5.03 -11.29 20.17
N TYR A 123 5.56 -10.20 20.70
CA TYR A 123 5.00 -9.46 21.84
C TYR A 123 3.82 -8.58 21.40
N ASP A 124 3.96 -7.92 20.24
CA ASP A 124 2.89 -7.16 19.58
C ASP A 124 3.03 -7.24 18.06
N GLN A 125 1.97 -6.91 17.34
CA GLN A 125 1.97 -6.92 15.88
C GLN A 125 0.87 -6.02 15.33
N THR A 126 1.10 -5.47 14.14
CA THR A 126 0.09 -4.76 13.35
C THR A 126 0.37 -4.92 11.86
N ALA A 127 -0.64 -4.71 11.03
CA ALA A 127 -0.45 -4.57 9.60
C ALA A 127 -1.26 -3.37 9.08
N ILE A 128 -0.77 -2.75 8.04
CA ILE A 128 -1.45 -1.68 7.32
C ILE A 128 -1.73 -2.17 5.91
N ALA A 129 -3.00 -2.10 5.46
CA ALA A 129 -3.35 -2.45 4.09
C ALA A 129 -2.87 -1.36 3.12
N GLY A 130 -2.29 -1.79 2.00
CA GLY A 130 -1.69 -0.94 0.99
C GLY A 130 -0.16 -1.04 0.97
N ASN A 131 0.42 -0.60 -0.14
CA ASN A 131 1.87 -0.54 -0.31
C ASN A 131 2.42 0.73 0.34
N VAL A 132 3.51 0.60 1.06
CA VAL A 132 4.24 1.71 1.68
C VAL A 132 5.56 1.89 0.93
N GLN A 133 5.74 3.06 0.32
CA GLN A 133 6.95 3.33 -0.47
C GLN A 133 8.17 3.63 0.40
N ASN A 134 7.95 4.28 1.54
CA ASN A 134 9.02 4.66 2.46
C ASN A 134 8.64 4.40 3.90
N VAL A 135 9.59 3.88 4.67
CA VAL A 135 9.46 3.72 6.12
C VAL A 135 10.51 4.57 6.81
N TYR A 136 10.07 5.44 7.70
CA TYR A 136 10.97 6.22 8.54
C TYR A 136 10.75 5.87 10.02
N VAL A 137 11.80 5.42 10.69
CA VAL A 137 11.77 5.03 12.10
C VAL A 137 12.60 6.03 12.91
N SER A 138 11.93 6.84 13.72
CA SER A 138 12.55 7.78 14.65
C SER A 138 12.88 7.11 16.00
N GLU A 139 13.15 7.90 17.02
CA GLU A 139 13.39 7.39 18.38
C GLU A 139 12.14 6.77 19.03
N ASN A 140 10.95 7.33 18.73
CA ASN A 140 9.71 6.95 19.40
C ASN A 140 8.54 6.64 18.45
N ASN A 141 8.74 6.82 17.14
CA ASN A 141 7.67 6.69 16.17
C ASN A 141 8.12 5.98 14.89
N ILE A 142 7.18 5.26 14.28
CA ILE A 142 7.29 4.69 12.95
C ILE A 142 6.34 5.48 12.05
N TYR A 143 6.86 5.98 10.95
CA TYR A 143 6.11 6.65 9.91
C TYR A 143 6.12 5.80 8.65
N LEU A 144 4.93 5.47 8.18
CA LEU A 144 4.71 4.76 6.94
C LEU A 144 4.22 5.76 5.91
N ILE A 145 4.91 5.85 4.80
CA ILE A 145 4.77 6.93 3.84
C ILE A 145 4.50 6.34 2.48
N ASP A 146 3.40 6.76 1.86
CA ASP A 146 2.97 6.33 0.55
C ASP A 146 2.55 7.52 -0.31
N ASP A 147 2.90 7.47 -1.60
CA ASP A 147 2.54 8.52 -2.55
C ASP A 147 1.29 8.11 -3.32
N GLU A 148 0.31 8.97 -3.28
CA GLU A 148 -0.97 8.80 -3.98
C GLU A 148 -1.08 9.74 -5.17
N TYR A 149 -1.36 9.17 -6.35
CA TYR A 149 -1.73 9.95 -7.53
C TYR A 149 -3.22 10.28 -7.50
N GLU A 150 -3.52 11.58 -7.59
CA GLU A 150 -4.88 12.09 -7.61
C GLU A 150 -5.15 12.83 -8.92
N GLU A 151 -6.27 12.50 -9.55
CA GLU A 151 -6.77 13.23 -10.73
C GLU A 151 -8.03 13.99 -10.38
N ILE A 152 -7.96 15.31 -10.46
CA ILE A 152 -9.05 16.22 -10.11
C ILE A 152 -9.68 16.76 -11.39
N ASP A 153 -10.99 16.60 -11.54
CA ASP A 153 -11.75 17.24 -12.63
C ASP A 153 -11.86 18.75 -12.35
N ILE A 154 -11.15 19.54 -13.13
CA ILE A 154 -11.14 21.00 -13.08
C ILE A 154 -11.83 21.63 -14.29
N SER A 155 -12.66 20.86 -15.00
CA SER A 155 -13.40 21.30 -16.21
C SER A 155 -14.24 22.54 -15.96
N ASP A 156 -14.83 22.66 -14.78
CA ASP A 156 -15.69 23.78 -14.40
C ASP A 156 -14.97 25.07 -14.02
N THR A 157 -13.64 25.00 -13.84
CA THR A 157 -12.83 26.20 -13.59
C THR A 157 -12.82 27.11 -14.83
N LYS A 158 -12.52 28.40 -14.62
CA LYS A 158 -12.35 29.36 -15.73
C LYS A 158 -11.30 28.90 -16.75
N LYS A 159 -10.20 28.30 -16.26
CA LYS A 159 -9.13 27.75 -17.12
C LYS A 159 -9.62 26.54 -17.89
N GLY A 160 -10.27 25.57 -17.22
CA GLY A 160 -10.81 24.36 -17.83
C GLY A 160 -11.82 24.69 -18.93
N LYS A 161 -12.82 25.53 -18.64
CA LYS A 161 -13.82 25.98 -19.63
C LYS A 161 -13.20 26.65 -20.86
N ASN A 162 -12.15 27.45 -20.66
CA ASN A 162 -11.48 28.12 -21.78
C ASN A 162 -10.68 27.14 -22.64
N ILE A 163 -10.04 26.15 -22.04
CA ILE A 163 -9.28 25.13 -22.78
C ILE A 163 -10.23 24.22 -23.53
N LEU A 164 -11.27 23.70 -22.88
CA LEU A 164 -12.26 22.83 -23.52
C LEU A 164 -12.98 23.48 -24.69
N LYS A 165 -13.19 24.81 -24.67
CA LYS A 165 -13.70 25.57 -25.82
C LYS A 165 -12.72 25.66 -26.98
N LYS A 166 -11.41 25.67 -26.72
CA LYS A 166 -10.35 25.75 -27.76
C LYS A 166 -10.07 24.39 -28.39
N ILE A 167 -10.22 23.32 -27.63
CA ILE A 167 -10.05 21.95 -28.11
C ILE A 167 -11.32 21.63 -28.90
N ASN A 168 -11.25 21.76 -30.21
CA ASN A 168 -12.36 21.46 -31.13
C ASN A 168 -12.51 19.92 -31.28
N ILE A 169 -12.67 19.23 -30.16
CA ILE A 169 -12.95 17.81 -30.12
C ILE A 169 -14.41 17.65 -30.50
N GLY A 170 -14.65 17.22 -31.72
CA GLY A 170 -15.96 17.13 -32.29
C GLY A 170 -16.97 16.44 -31.38
N LYS A 171 -18.05 17.17 -31.03
CA LYS A 171 -19.34 16.73 -30.48
C LYS A 171 -19.44 15.78 -29.28
N LEU A 172 -18.39 15.17 -28.78
CA LEU A 172 -18.44 14.25 -27.62
C LEU A 172 -18.13 14.99 -26.32
N GLN A 173 -19.01 15.89 -25.87
CA GLN A 173 -18.87 16.46 -24.52
C GLN A 173 -19.24 15.45 -23.43
N GLU A 174 -20.27 14.67 -23.66
CA GLU A 174 -20.71 13.59 -22.77
C GLU A 174 -21.54 12.59 -23.56
N SER A 175 -21.31 11.29 -23.32
CA SER A 175 -22.13 10.21 -23.85
C SER A 175 -22.40 9.19 -22.75
N GLN A 176 -23.61 8.64 -22.78
CA GLN A 176 -24.02 7.58 -21.87
C GLN A 176 -24.65 6.44 -22.66
N LYS A 177 -24.25 5.21 -22.40
CA LYS A 177 -24.85 4.00 -22.96
C LYS A 177 -25.04 2.91 -21.91
N ASN A 178 -26.05 2.06 -22.11
CA ASN A 178 -26.15 0.80 -21.40
C ASN A 178 -25.28 -0.24 -22.12
N LEU A 179 -24.52 -1.01 -21.38
CA LEU A 179 -23.75 -2.11 -21.95
C LEU A 179 -24.66 -3.27 -22.37
N SER A 180 -24.30 -3.93 -23.47
CA SER A 180 -24.92 -5.17 -23.88
C SER A 180 -24.59 -6.32 -22.94
N ALA A 181 -25.38 -7.39 -22.94
CA ALA A 181 -25.12 -8.58 -22.11
C ALA A 181 -23.73 -9.19 -22.34
N LYS A 182 -23.20 -9.12 -23.58
CA LYS A 182 -21.85 -9.58 -23.92
C LYS A 182 -20.76 -8.71 -23.28
N GLU A 183 -20.93 -7.39 -23.29
CA GLU A 183 -20.01 -6.43 -22.65
C GLU A 183 -20.07 -6.57 -21.12
N ILE A 184 -21.25 -6.68 -20.52
CA ILE A 184 -21.43 -6.93 -19.08
C ILE A 184 -20.68 -8.18 -18.65
N LYS A 185 -20.78 -9.29 -19.44
CA LYS A 185 -20.06 -10.54 -19.14
C LYS A 185 -18.53 -10.33 -19.11
N LYS A 186 -17.99 -9.51 -20.04
CA LYS A 186 -16.56 -9.16 -20.06
C LYS A 186 -16.15 -8.33 -18.85
N VAL A 187 -16.92 -7.29 -18.51
CA VAL A 187 -16.67 -6.42 -17.35
C VAL A 187 -16.72 -7.25 -16.07
N LYS A 188 -17.75 -8.09 -15.90
CA LYS A 188 -17.88 -9.00 -14.75
C LYS A 188 -16.68 -9.94 -14.60
N LYS A 189 -16.16 -10.47 -15.71
CA LYS A 189 -14.94 -11.32 -15.69
C LYS A 189 -13.70 -10.53 -15.29
N ALA A 190 -13.58 -9.27 -15.69
CA ALA A 190 -12.42 -8.43 -15.42
C ALA A 190 -12.38 -7.90 -13.99
N TYR A 191 -13.51 -7.45 -13.46
CA TYR A 191 -13.58 -6.74 -12.18
C TYR A 191 -14.17 -7.55 -11.04
N GLY A 192 -14.97 -8.61 -11.31
CA GLY A 192 -15.61 -9.42 -10.27
C GLY A 192 -16.49 -8.61 -9.31
N GLY A 193 -16.54 -9.02 -8.04
CA GLY A 193 -17.11 -8.25 -6.95
C GLY A 193 -18.64 -8.28 -6.84
N GLU A 194 -19.13 -7.68 -5.73
CA GLU A 194 -20.57 -7.57 -5.44
C GLU A 194 -21.15 -6.29 -6.06
N TYR A 195 -21.54 -6.42 -7.33
CA TYR A 195 -22.22 -5.37 -8.11
C TYR A 195 -23.55 -5.89 -8.62
N ASP A 196 -24.49 -4.96 -8.86
CA ASP A 196 -25.73 -5.29 -9.57
C ASP A 196 -25.50 -5.38 -11.08
N TRP A 197 -25.18 -6.57 -11.55
CA TRP A 197 -24.89 -6.89 -12.94
C TRP A 197 -26.13 -6.93 -13.85
N SER A 198 -27.33 -6.67 -13.33
CA SER A 198 -28.56 -6.63 -14.13
C SER A 198 -28.53 -5.54 -15.19
N LYS A 199 -27.83 -4.45 -14.91
CA LYS A 199 -27.61 -3.31 -15.79
C LYS A 199 -26.25 -2.70 -15.51
N VAL A 200 -25.47 -2.39 -16.55
CA VAL A 200 -24.23 -1.62 -16.43
C VAL A 200 -24.31 -0.44 -17.39
N THR A 201 -23.99 0.73 -16.87
CA THR A 201 -24.00 1.99 -17.64
C THR A 201 -22.57 2.48 -17.81
N GLU A 202 -22.18 2.80 -19.04
CA GLU A 202 -20.94 3.48 -19.36
C GLU A 202 -21.23 4.95 -19.63
N THR A 203 -20.54 5.83 -18.92
CA THR A 203 -20.55 7.29 -19.17
C THR A 203 -19.15 7.69 -19.62
N ARG A 204 -19.05 8.41 -20.74
CA ARG A 204 -17.81 9.01 -21.24
C ARG A 204 -17.99 10.52 -21.28
N LYS A 205 -17.01 11.24 -20.76
CA LYS A 205 -17.01 12.71 -20.72
C LYS A 205 -15.61 13.23 -21.04
N ILE A 206 -15.53 14.17 -21.96
CA ILE A 206 -14.29 14.95 -22.15
C ILE A 206 -14.22 16.00 -21.05
N GLY A 207 -13.09 16.03 -20.35
CA GLY A 207 -12.84 16.92 -19.25
C GLY A 207 -11.44 17.57 -19.32
N TYR A 208 -11.20 18.50 -18.41
CA TYR A 208 -9.87 19.05 -18.14
C TYR A 208 -9.48 18.66 -16.71
N PHE A 209 -8.41 17.91 -16.61
CA PHE A 209 -7.99 17.27 -15.37
C PHE A 209 -6.67 17.86 -14.88
N LYS A 210 -6.53 17.96 -13.57
CA LYS A 210 -5.26 18.24 -12.88
C LYS A 210 -4.79 16.93 -12.26
N SER A 211 -3.61 16.47 -12.64
CA SER A 211 -2.89 15.40 -11.96
C SER A 211 -1.98 16.01 -10.90
N GLN A 212 -2.02 15.49 -9.70
CA GLN A 212 -1.15 15.86 -8.59
C GLN A 212 -0.78 14.64 -7.77
N ILE A 213 0.30 14.76 -7.00
CA ILE A 213 0.74 13.74 -6.06
C ILE A 213 0.46 14.25 -4.64
N LYS A 214 0.00 13.36 -3.77
CA LYS A 214 -0.10 13.55 -2.32
C LYS A 214 0.73 12.48 -1.64
N THR A 215 1.43 12.85 -0.59
CA THR A 215 2.08 11.90 0.29
C THR A 215 1.17 11.65 1.50
N ASN A 216 0.73 10.40 1.66
CA ASN A 216 0.00 9.92 2.82
C ASN A 216 0.99 9.45 3.87
N ILE A 217 0.76 9.80 5.13
CA ILE A 217 1.66 9.51 6.26
C ILE A 217 0.83 8.89 7.38
N VAL A 218 1.09 7.62 7.66
CA VAL A 218 0.52 6.91 8.81
C VAL A 218 1.57 6.87 9.92
N LYS A 219 1.20 7.34 11.12
CA LYS A 219 2.09 7.38 12.28
C LYS A 219 1.69 6.35 13.32
N TYR A 220 2.66 5.53 13.72
CA TYR A 220 2.60 4.69 14.91
C TYR A 220 3.60 5.20 15.95
N SER A 221 3.20 5.27 17.21
CA SER A 221 4.16 5.37 18.31
C SER A 221 4.53 3.96 18.77
N TYR A 222 5.80 3.79 19.19
CA TYR A 222 6.25 2.56 19.80
C TYR A 222 6.98 2.83 21.12
N LYS A 223 6.61 2.07 22.14
CA LYS A 223 7.23 2.16 23.46
C LYS A 223 7.01 0.84 24.22
N ASP A 224 8.05 0.38 24.90
CA ASP A 224 7.98 -0.82 25.75
C ASP A 224 7.36 -2.03 25.04
N GLY A 225 7.70 -2.23 23.77
CA GLY A 225 7.20 -3.31 22.93
C GLY A 225 5.78 -3.11 22.37
N LYS A 226 5.10 -2.01 22.64
CA LYS A 226 3.75 -1.73 22.15
C LYS A 226 3.76 -0.84 20.92
N LEU A 227 2.88 -1.18 19.98
CA LEU A 227 2.56 -0.39 18.79
C LEU A 227 1.21 0.29 18.98
N ASN A 228 1.16 1.61 18.86
CA ASN A 228 -0.08 2.36 18.96
C ASN A 228 -0.26 3.22 17.72
N PHE A 229 -1.34 3.04 16.99
CA PHE A 229 -1.75 3.96 15.94
C PHE A 229 -1.97 5.35 16.53
N VAL A 230 -1.41 6.37 15.89
CA VAL A 230 -1.54 7.76 16.35
C VAL A 230 -2.48 8.53 15.44
N ASN A 231 -2.15 8.63 14.16
CA ASN A 231 -2.95 9.33 13.16
C ASN A 231 -2.51 8.98 11.74
N GLU A 232 -3.36 9.38 10.79
CA GLU A 232 -3.09 9.43 9.36
C GLU A 232 -3.31 10.86 8.87
N ASN A 233 -2.39 11.37 8.04
CA ASN A 233 -2.49 12.67 7.41
C ASN A 233 -1.90 12.62 6.01
N SER A 234 -2.27 13.61 5.18
CA SER A 234 -1.68 13.76 3.85
C SER A 234 -1.18 15.18 3.62
N VAL A 235 -0.18 15.30 2.78
CA VAL A 235 0.39 16.57 2.31
C VAL A 235 0.51 16.56 0.80
N GLU A 236 0.48 17.74 0.17
CA GLU A 236 0.71 17.85 -1.28
C GLU A 236 2.18 17.60 -1.61
N GLY A 237 2.41 16.92 -2.75
CA GLY A 237 3.74 16.57 -3.23
C GLY A 237 4.13 15.13 -2.88
N TYR A 238 5.35 14.76 -3.26
CA TYR A 238 5.96 13.45 -3.03
C TYR A 238 7.29 13.59 -2.30
N VAL A 239 7.74 12.52 -1.67
CA VAL A 239 9.02 12.46 -0.96
C VAL A 239 9.93 11.44 -1.62
N ASP A 240 11.08 11.90 -2.16
CA ASP A 240 11.97 11.07 -2.97
C ASP A 240 12.68 9.96 -2.20
N SER A 241 12.90 10.13 -0.91
CA SER A 241 13.61 9.13 -0.10
C SER A 241 13.35 9.27 1.39
N ASN A 242 13.58 8.18 2.14
CA ASN A 242 13.51 8.18 3.61
C ASN A 242 14.58 9.06 4.28
N LEU A 243 15.64 9.47 3.59
CA LEU A 243 16.63 10.44 4.06
C LEU A 243 16.08 11.88 4.12
N SER A 244 14.93 12.13 3.50
CA SER A 244 14.26 13.43 3.54
C SER A 244 13.50 13.70 4.84
N PHE A 245 13.43 12.72 5.75
CA PHE A 245 12.68 12.81 7.01
C PHE A 245 13.59 13.03 8.22
N ASP A 246 13.08 13.83 9.16
CA ASP A 246 13.66 14.00 10.48
C ASP A 246 12.55 14.27 11.51
N GLU A 247 12.70 13.74 12.70
CA GLU A 247 11.80 14.03 13.81
C GLU A 247 12.51 14.81 14.92
N LYS A 248 11.95 15.94 15.32
CA LYS A 248 12.44 16.72 16.46
C LYS A 248 11.29 17.16 17.35
N THR A 249 11.39 16.91 18.63
CA THR A 249 10.39 17.29 19.65
C THR A 249 8.96 16.83 19.29
N GLY A 250 8.82 15.62 18.73
CA GLY A 250 7.54 15.03 18.34
C GLY A 250 6.96 15.56 17.01
N CYS A 251 7.67 16.49 16.33
CA CYS A 251 7.28 17.02 15.03
C CYS A 251 8.08 16.35 13.94
N LEU A 252 7.39 15.66 13.01
CA LEU A 252 7.99 15.17 11.77
C LEU A 252 8.31 16.35 10.86
N ARG A 253 9.54 16.40 10.37
CA ARG A 253 10.02 17.38 9.40
C ARG A 253 10.47 16.63 8.15
N PHE A 254 10.12 17.13 6.99
CA PHE A 254 10.54 16.55 5.73
C PHE A 254 10.51 17.60 4.62
N VAL A 255 11.14 17.25 3.50
CA VAL A 255 11.13 18.02 2.25
C VAL A 255 10.35 17.22 1.24
N SER A 256 9.33 17.83 0.64
CA SER A 256 8.56 17.25 -0.45
C SER A 256 8.73 18.06 -1.73
N SER A 257 8.69 17.38 -2.86
CA SER A 257 8.63 17.98 -4.18
C SER A 257 7.18 17.96 -4.67
N ASN A 258 6.71 19.06 -5.27
CA ASN A 258 5.37 19.09 -5.84
C ASN A 258 5.46 19.12 -7.37
N SER A 259 4.83 18.14 -8.01
CA SER A 259 4.66 18.07 -9.45
C SER A 259 3.19 18.05 -9.78
N THR A 260 2.74 19.06 -10.52
CA THR A 260 1.36 19.11 -11.00
C THR A 260 1.34 19.27 -12.51
N SER A 261 0.51 18.50 -13.17
CA SER A 261 0.22 18.65 -14.58
C SER A 261 -1.27 18.87 -14.80
N SER A 262 -1.63 19.41 -15.96
CA SER A 262 -3.03 19.53 -16.34
C SER A 262 -3.18 19.19 -17.81
N TYR A 263 -4.18 18.40 -18.15
CA TYR A 263 -4.41 17.91 -19.49
C TYR A 263 -5.89 17.77 -19.80
N ALA A 264 -6.24 17.76 -21.08
CA ALA A 264 -7.57 17.35 -21.52
C ALA A 264 -7.61 15.85 -21.69
N GLY A 265 -8.65 15.20 -21.19
CA GLY A 265 -8.78 13.75 -21.22
C GLY A 265 -10.21 13.28 -21.38
N GLU A 266 -10.39 12.01 -21.76
CA GLU A 266 -11.68 11.34 -21.73
C GLU A 266 -11.77 10.52 -20.43
N ARG A 267 -12.74 10.86 -19.59
CA ARG A 267 -13.12 10.10 -18.40
C ARG A 267 -14.19 9.10 -18.76
N THR A 268 -13.93 7.83 -18.54
CA THR A 268 -14.91 6.74 -18.70
C THR A 268 -15.25 6.16 -17.33
N VAL A 269 -16.54 6.12 -16.99
CA VAL A 269 -17.06 5.58 -15.73
C VAL A 269 -18.03 4.46 -16.03
N LEU A 270 -17.82 3.28 -15.45
CA LEU A 270 -18.77 2.18 -15.45
C LEU A 270 -19.50 2.13 -14.10
N LYS A 271 -20.83 2.11 -14.13
CA LYS A 271 -21.69 1.98 -12.95
C LYS A 271 -22.59 0.76 -13.08
N ASP A 272 -22.81 0.08 -11.97
CA ASP A 272 -23.73 -1.03 -11.84
C ASP A 272 -25.22 -0.57 -11.85
N GLY A 273 -26.15 -1.52 -11.79
CA GLY A 273 -27.60 -1.24 -11.79
C GLY A 273 -28.08 -0.39 -10.62
N LYS A 274 -27.33 -0.28 -9.54
CA LYS A 274 -27.59 0.56 -8.37
C LYS A 274 -26.83 1.89 -8.39
N GLY A 275 -26.02 2.14 -9.42
CA GLY A 275 -25.23 3.35 -9.56
C GLY A 275 -23.87 3.32 -8.85
N LYS A 276 -23.49 2.18 -8.25
CA LYS A 276 -22.16 1.99 -7.66
C LYS A 276 -21.10 1.96 -8.77
N ILE A 277 -20.00 2.65 -8.60
CA ILE A 277 -18.89 2.66 -9.55
C ILE A 277 -18.21 1.29 -9.54
N ILE A 278 -18.11 0.68 -10.72
CA ILE A 278 -17.36 -0.57 -10.97
C ILE A 278 -15.91 -0.22 -11.27
N THR A 279 -15.70 0.75 -12.17
CA THR A 279 -14.38 1.26 -12.53
C THR A 279 -14.48 2.65 -13.10
N GLU A 280 -13.41 3.39 -13.00
CA GLU A 280 -13.20 4.70 -13.57
C GLU A 280 -11.82 4.77 -14.20
N ASN A 281 -11.74 5.35 -15.38
CA ASN A 281 -10.49 5.56 -16.10
C ASN A 281 -10.47 6.92 -16.78
N ILE A 282 -9.31 7.58 -16.79
CA ILE A 282 -9.10 8.84 -17.48
C ILE A 282 -7.94 8.64 -18.45
N VAL A 283 -8.19 8.92 -19.74
CA VAL A 283 -7.18 8.80 -20.79
C VAL A 283 -6.87 10.19 -21.33
N ASN A 284 -5.58 10.54 -21.40
CA ASN A 284 -5.14 11.82 -21.97
C ASN A 284 -5.47 11.88 -23.46
N THR A 285 -6.11 12.97 -23.90
CA THR A 285 -6.48 13.15 -25.32
C THR A 285 -5.27 13.26 -26.25
N ASN A 286 -4.11 13.63 -25.76
CA ASN A 286 -2.88 13.63 -26.56
C ASN A 286 -2.42 12.22 -26.96
N ASP A 287 -2.89 11.18 -26.28
CA ASP A 287 -2.62 9.79 -26.65
C ASP A 287 -3.56 9.27 -27.75
N TYR A 288 -4.65 10.01 -28.04
CA TYR A 288 -5.61 9.63 -29.09
C TYR A 288 -5.08 9.83 -30.52
N GLU A 289 -4.17 10.77 -30.74
CA GLU A 289 -3.56 10.99 -32.08
C GLU A 289 -2.70 9.81 -32.56
N LYS A 290 -2.39 8.84 -31.69
CA LYS A 290 -1.64 7.62 -32.04
C LYS A 290 -2.50 6.43 -32.48
N TYR A 291 -3.82 6.53 -32.37
CA TYR A 291 -4.73 5.37 -32.60
C TYR A 291 -5.79 5.59 -33.69
N TYR A 292 -5.68 6.67 -34.51
CA TYR A 292 -6.52 6.90 -35.68
C TYR A 292 -5.70 7.20 -36.92
#